data_4746ff0dac8c1c2b4d2e791597ba67b4
#
_entry.id   4746ff0dac8c1c2b4d2e791597ba67b4
#
_cell.length_a   1.000
_cell.length_b   1.000
_cell.length_c   1.000
_cell.angle_alpha   90.00
_cell.angle_beta   90.00
_cell.angle_gamma   90.00
#
_symmetry.space_group_name_H-M   'P 1'
#
loop_
_entity.id
_entity.type
_entity.pdbx_description
1 polymer ?
#
loop_
_entity_poly.entity_id
_entity_poly.type
_entity_poly.pdbx_seq_one_letter_code
_entity_poly.pdbx_strand_id
1 'polypeptide(L)'
;MTNDAVSEPMGKVGIVWGGDPHAEGSQARVLDRAGGLIEALTKRGVAAEVIIYSDDVLEETRNRLLNLDAVLVWVDPIMGDGHDRTRLDALLRDVASLGVRVSTHPDVILKMGTKEVLVRTRDLPWGTDAHLYRTSRQMRKELPLRLGAGAARVLKQNRGNGGNGVWKVELARAEGGAPEDAGKTAAVGSDTMVRVLHALRGSAEEEMRLDEFIGRCGVYFSNSGCMVDQPYQPRLVDGMIRCYLVQGKVAGFGHQFVRALMRPPPPEAGPEAAVAPPRLYYGPEKPEFQALRAVLESDWVPAMQRVLDIDSDSLPILWDADFLYGPKTESGADTYVLCEINVSSVSPFPKEAVEEVAEAAVTSMLAKDQTRRQ
;
A
#
# COMPACT_ATOMS: atom_id res chain seq x y z
N MET A 1 47.08 24.06 -6.73
CA MET A 1 46.37 22.83 -7.07
C MET A 1 46.07 22.14 -5.76
N THR A 2 44.92 22.41 -5.20
CA THR A 2 44.44 21.74 -3.98
C THR A 2 43.99 20.33 -4.38
N ASN A 3 44.68 19.33 -3.87
CA ASN A 3 44.33 17.94 -3.96
C ASN A 3 43.12 17.77 -3.06
N ASP A 4 41.90 17.86 -3.61
CA ASP A 4 40.70 17.42 -2.92
C ASP A 4 40.81 15.89 -2.81
N ALA A 5 41.35 15.44 -1.68
CA ALA A 5 41.29 14.05 -1.30
C ALA A 5 39.79 13.70 -1.17
N VAL A 6 39.27 12.98 -2.15
CA VAL A 6 37.92 12.40 -2.06
C VAL A 6 37.92 11.52 -0.82
N SER A 7 37.30 11.99 0.26
CA SER A 7 37.14 11.20 1.49
C SER A 7 36.42 9.92 1.13
N GLU A 8 36.86 8.78 1.66
CA GLU A 8 36.11 7.54 1.50
C GLU A 8 34.68 7.71 2.03
N PRO A 9 33.68 7.20 1.31
CA PRO A 9 32.27 7.31 1.77
C PRO A 9 32.10 6.61 3.11
N MET A 10 31.23 7.16 3.96
CA MET A 10 30.89 6.58 5.28
C MET A 10 30.19 5.23 5.19
N GLY A 11 29.67 4.88 4.02
CA GLY A 11 28.98 3.63 3.74
C GLY A 11 28.38 3.64 2.35
N LYS A 12 27.72 2.51 2.00
CA LYS A 12 27.15 2.28 0.66
C LYS A 12 25.69 1.85 0.76
N VAL A 13 24.82 2.55 0.03
CA VAL A 13 23.37 2.26 -0.03
C VAL A 13 22.98 1.90 -1.46
N GLY A 14 22.29 0.76 -1.63
CA GLY A 14 21.68 0.36 -2.90
C GLY A 14 20.22 0.74 -2.96
N ILE A 15 19.73 1.16 -4.12
CA ILE A 15 18.32 1.36 -4.43
C ILE A 15 17.93 0.29 -5.44
N VAL A 16 17.20 -0.73 -4.97
CA VAL A 16 16.75 -1.86 -5.79
C VAL A 16 15.43 -1.52 -6.46
N TRP A 17 15.40 -1.61 -7.78
CA TRP A 17 14.25 -1.31 -8.61
C TRP A 17 13.90 -2.50 -9.51
N GLY A 18 12.59 -2.84 -9.62
CA GLY A 18 12.14 -3.90 -10.52
C GLY A 18 12.15 -3.49 -11.99
N GLY A 19 12.68 -4.33 -12.85
CA GLY A 19 12.69 -4.12 -14.30
C GLY A 19 13.76 -4.94 -15.00
N ASP A 20 13.81 -4.83 -16.33
CA ASP A 20 14.85 -5.46 -17.14
C ASP A 20 16.10 -4.57 -17.13
N PRO A 21 17.24 -5.02 -16.55
CA PRO A 21 18.47 -4.23 -16.52
C PRO A 21 19.10 -4.03 -17.91
N HIS A 22 18.73 -4.87 -18.89
CA HIS A 22 19.27 -4.83 -20.26
C HIS A 22 18.40 -3.99 -21.19
N ALA A 23 17.18 -3.60 -20.76
CA ALA A 23 16.31 -2.78 -21.60
C ALA A 23 16.85 -1.36 -21.75
N GLU A 24 16.80 -0.86 -22.99
CA GLU A 24 17.26 0.49 -23.31
C GLU A 24 16.55 1.56 -22.45
N GLY A 25 17.33 2.46 -21.85
CA GLY A 25 16.83 3.53 -21.00
C GLY A 25 16.31 3.10 -19.62
N SER A 26 16.42 1.83 -19.23
CA SER A 26 16.00 1.37 -17.89
C SER A 26 16.68 2.15 -16.79
N GLN A 27 18.00 2.30 -16.85
CA GLN A 27 18.75 3.02 -15.84
C GLN A 27 18.38 4.50 -15.78
N ALA A 28 18.20 5.15 -16.92
CA ALA A 28 17.81 6.56 -16.99
C ALA A 28 16.44 6.82 -16.33
N ARG A 29 15.45 5.93 -16.57
CA ARG A 29 14.13 6.02 -15.95
C ARG A 29 14.17 5.87 -14.44
N VAL A 30 15.04 5.02 -13.93
CA VAL A 30 15.19 4.86 -12.46
C VAL A 30 15.91 6.04 -11.87
N LEU A 31 16.96 6.54 -12.52
CA LEU A 31 17.70 7.73 -12.08
C LEU A 31 16.80 8.99 -12.05
N ASP A 32 15.88 9.13 -13.00
CA ASP A 32 14.91 10.23 -12.99
C ASP A 32 14.07 10.24 -11.70
N ARG A 33 13.72 9.06 -11.16
CA ARG A 33 12.94 8.92 -9.93
C ARG A 33 13.78 8.88 -8.65
N ALA A 34 14.93 8.24 -8.68
CA ALA A 34 15.80 8.03 -7.53
C ALA A 34 16.87 9.11 -7.37
N GLY A 35 17.11 9.95 -8.41
CA GLY A 35 18.21 10.90 -8.45
C GLY A 35 18.25 11.86 -7.28
N GLY A 36 17.11 12.40 -6.87
CA GLY A 36 17.04 13.27 -5.69
C GLY A 36 17.49 12.59 -4.40
N LEU A 37 17.13 11.31 -4.21
CA LEU A 37 17.57 10.56 -3.04
C LEU A 37 19.06 10.21 -3.11
N ILE A 38 19.57 9.85 -4.30
CA ILE A 38 21.00 9.61 -4.50
C ILE A 38 21.81 10.87 -4.15
N GLU A 39 21.36 12.03 -4.62
CA GLU A 39 21.97 13.31 -4.31
C GLU A 39 21.94 13.60 -2.79
N ALA A 40 20.82 13.39 -2.14
CA ALA A 40 20.66 13.60 -0.70
C ALA A 40 21.56 12.66 0.14
N LEU A 41 21.73 11.40 -0.26
CA LEU A 41 22.65 10.44 0.35
C LEU A 41 24.11 10.86 0.13
N THR A 42 24.46 11.26 -1.10
CA THR A 42 25.82 11.72 -1.46
C THR A 42 26.23 12.95 -0.66
N LYS A 43 25.34 13.92 -0.48
CA LYS A 43 25.56 15.09 0.37
C LYS A 43 25.85 14.72 1.84
N ARG A 44 25.38 13.57 2.27
CA ARG A 44 25.63 13.01 3.62
C ARG A 44 26.86 12.10 3.69
N GLY A 45 27.68 12.07 2.64
CA GLY A 45 28.90 11.27 2.58
C GLY A 45 28.65 9.78 2.36
N VAL A 46 27.49 9.37 1.88
CA VAL A 46 27.13 7.97 1.59
C VAL A 46 27.16 7.75 0.09
N ALA A 47 27.86 6.71 -0.37
CA ALA A 47 27.80 6.29 -1.77
C ALA A 47 26.46 5.59 -2.03
N ALA A 48 25.76 5.99 -3.08
CA ALA A 48 24.48 5.42 -3.46
C ALA A 48 24.51 4.88 -4.89
N GLU A 49 23.97 3.69 -5.13
CA GLU A 49 23.85 3.10 -6.45
C GLU A 49 22.45 2.56 -6.73
N VAL A 50 22.07 2.55 -8.02
CA VAL A 50 20.84 1.90 -8.49
C VAL A 50 21.14 0.48 -8.93
N ILE A 51 20.30 -0.45 -8.52
CA ILE A 51 20.31 -1.86 -8.90
C ILE A 51 18.97 -2.20 -9.52
N ILE A 52 18.95 -2.51 -10.82
CA ILE A 52 17.74 -2.96 -11.50
C ILE A 52 17.70 -4.48 -11.39
N TYR A 53 16.60 -4.98 -10.82
CA TYR A 53 16.39 -6.39 -10.53
C TYR A 53 15.38 -7.02 -11.49
N SER A 54 15.78 -8.13 -12.08
CA SER A 54 14.89 -9.15 -12.63
C SER A 54 15.35 -10.53 -12.13
N ASP A 55 14.49 -11.54 -12.26
CA ASP A 55 14.84 -12.90 -11.83
C ASP A 55 16.04 -13.50 -12.62
N ASP A 56 16.30 -12.99 -13.82
CA ASP A 56 17.39 -13.45 -14.67
C ASP A 56 18.77 -13.03 -14.17
N VAL A 57 18.85 -11.94 -13.42
CA VAL A 57 20.11 -11.39 -12.85
C VAL A 57 20.23 -11.59 -11.34
N LEU A 58 19.54 -12.59 -10.78
CA LEU A 58 19.46 -12.82 -9.33
C LEU A 58 20.84 -12.97 -8.68
N GLU A 59 21.73 -13.79 -9.23
CA GLU A 59 23.07 -14.03 -8.68
C GLU A 59 23.97 -12.80 -8.79
N GLU A 60 23.91 -12.07 -9.90
CA GLU A 60 24.62 -10.79 -10.04
C GLU A 60 24.13 -9.80 -8.99
N THR A 61 22.82 -9.67 -8.85
CA THR A 61 22.20 -8.80 -7.85
C THR A 61 22.66 -9.19 -6.45
N ARG A 62 22.66 -10.50 -6.11
CA ARG A 62 23.14 -10.98 -4.80
C ARG A 62 24.56 -10.51 -4.52
N ASN A 63 25.47 -10.70 -5.47
CA ASN A 63 26.88 -10.32 -5.31
C ASN A 63 27.02 -8.80 -5.11
N ARG A 64 26.24 -7.99 -5.79
CA ARG A 64 26.24 -6.53 -5.61
C ARG A 64 25.70 -6.15 -4.23
N LEU A 65 24.56 -6.72 -3.82
CA LEU A 65 23.92 -6.40 -2.52
C LEU A 65 24.85 -6.73 -1.33
N LEU A 66 25.65 -7.79 -1.40
CA LEU A 66 26.58 -8.17 -0.33
C LEU A 66 27.75 -7.17 -0.13
N ASN A 67 27.97 -6.27 -1.09
CA ASN A 67 28.99 -5.20 -0.99
C ASN A 67 28.40 -3.88 -0.46
N LEU A 68 27.14 -3.89 0.00
CA LEU A 68 26.44 -2.73 0.51
C LEU A 68 26.19 -2.85 2.01
N ASP A 69 26.04 -1.71 2.67
CA ASP A 69 25.69 -1.64 4.08
C ASP A 69 24.17 -1.65 4.27
N ALA A 70 23.44 -1.02 3.34
CA ALA A 70 21.99 -1.00 3.34
C ALA A 70 21.39 -0.99 1.92
N VAL A 71 20.15 -1.46 1.81
CA VAL A 71 19.36 -1.42 0.57
C VAL A 71 17.97 -0.89 0.83
N LEU A 72 17.51 -0.01 -0.05
CA LEU A 72 16.13 0.44 -0.16
C LEU A 72 15.50 -0.30 -1.33
N VAL A 73 14.39 -1.01 -1.09
CA VAL A 73 13.80 -1.89 -2.08
C VAL A 73 12.49 -1.31 -2.60
N TRP A 74 12.45 -0.96 -3.88
CA TRP A 74 11.28 -0.41 -4.57
C TRP A 74 10.87 -1.32 -5.72
N VAL A 75 10.35 -2.48 -5.37
CA VAL A 75 9.87 -3.48 -6.32
C VAL A 75 8.42 -3.82 -5.99
N ASP A 76 7.55 -3.70 -6.98
CA ASP A 76 6.13 -4.00 -6.83
C ASP A 76 5.89 -5.46 -6.40
N PRO A 77 4.81 -5.74 -5.65
CA PRO A 77 4.46 -7.09 -5.22
C PRO A 77 4.12 -8.02 -6.41
N ILE A 78 3.69 -7.45 -7.53
CA ILE A 78 3.48 -8.14 -8.82
C ILE A 78 4.26 -7.37 -9.87
N MET A 79 5.28 -8.01 -10.46
CA MET A 79 6.07 -7.42 -11.53
C MET A 79 5.29 -7.38 -12.85
N GLY A 80 5.68 -6.50 -13.76
CA GLY A 80 4.97 -6.28 -15.03
C GLY A 80 4.90 -7.48 -15.97
N ASP A 81 5.75 -8.48 -15.77
CA ASP A 81 5.78 -9.76 -16.46
C ASP A 81 4.89 -10.83 -15.81
N GLY A 82 4.18 -10.47 -14.74
CA GLY A 82 3.33 -11.37 -13.96
C GLY A 82 4.07 -12.21 -12.91
N HIS A 83 5.39 -12.08 -12.80
CA HIS A 83 6.16 -12.71 -11.72
C HIS A 83 5.89 -12.02 -10.38
N ASP A 84 5.89 -12.81 -9.32
CA ASP A 84 5.81 -12.32 -7.96
C ASP A 84 7.21 -12.08 -7.37
N ARG A 85 7.27 -11.58 -6.14
CA ARG A 85 8.52 -11.29 -5.46
C ARG A 85 9.18 -12.49 -4.76
N THR A 86 8.71 -13.70 -4.95
CA THR A 86 9.15 -14.86 -4.15
C THR A 86 10.67 -15.06 -4.19
N ARG A 87 11.28 -14.96 -5.36
CA ARG A 87 12.74 -15.11 -5.54
C ARG A 87 13.50 -13.92 -4.95
N LEU A 88 13.02 -12.70 -5.21
CA LEU A 88 13.59 -11.49 -4.62
C LEU A 88 13.49 -11.50 -3.09
N ASP A 89 12.33 -11.88 -2.54
CA ASP A 89 12.13 -11.94 -1.10
C ASP A 89 13.04 -12.98 -0.42
N ALA A 90 13.31 -14.11 -1.08
CA ALA A 90 14.30 -15.08 -0.63
C ALA A 90 15.72 -14.52 -0.64
N LEU A 91 16.13 -13.86 -1.71
CA LEU A 91 17.41 -13.17 -1.84
C LEU A 91 17.58 -12.10 -0.75
N LEU A 92 16.56 -11.27 -0.52
CA LEU A 92 16.63 -10.19 0.47
C LEU A 92 16.74 -10.73 1.91
N ARG A 93 16.09 -11.86 2.23
CA ARG A 93 16.30 -12.55 3.52
C ARG A 93 17.71 -13.08 3.67
N ASP A 94 18.26 -13.69 2.61
CA ASP A 94 19.63 -14.20 2.60
C ASP A 94 20.64 -13.07 2.88
N VAL A 95 20.60 -11.98 2.11
CA VAL A 95 21.55 -10.85 2.29
C VAL A 95 21.33 -10.14 3.63
N ALA A 96 20.10 -10.07 4.13
CA ALA A 96 19.83 -9.54 5.47
C ALA A 96 20.46 -10.39 6.56
N SER A 97 20.41 -11.74 6.45
CA SER A 97 21.02 -12.67 7.38
C SER A 97 22.55 -12.53 7.41
N LEU A 98 23.14 -12.15 6.28
CA LEU A 98 24.59 -11.88 6.14
C LEU A 98 24.98 -10.47 6.53
N GLY A 99 23.98 -9.72 6.97
CA GLY A 99 24.24 -8.45 7.61
C GLY A 99 24.00 -7.21 6.77
N VAL A 100 23.44 -7.25 5.61
CA VAL A 100 22.98 -6.06 4.87
C VAL A 100 21.68 -5.56 5.47
N ARG A 101 21.56 -4.25 5.73
CA ARG A 101 20.28 -3.67 6.17
C ARG A 101 19.30 -3.62 5.00
N VAL A 102 18.14 -4.27 5.12
CA VAL A 102 17.12 -4.31 4.06
C VAL A 102 15.87 -3.55 4.49
N SER A 103 15.50 -2.51 3.76
CA SER A 103 14.25 -1.77 3.88
C SER A 103 13.50 -1.76 2.54
N THR A 104 12.32 -2.37 2.43
CA THR A 104 11.58 -3.04 3.47
C THR A 104 11.93 -4.52 3.50
N HIS A 105 12.18 -5.05 4.70
CA HIS A 105 12.45 -6.48 4.85
C HIS A 105 11.21 -7.31 4.44
N PRO A 106 11.37 -8.44 3.72
CA PRO A 106 10.25 -9.24 3.24
C PRO A 106 9.26 -9.67 4.34
N ASP A 107 9.74 -9.99 5.54
CA ASP A 107 8.86 -10.40 6.64
C ASP A 107 8.02 -9.24 7.19
N VAL A 108 8.51 -8.02 7.10
CA VAL A 108 7.72 -6.81 7.41
C VAL A 108 6.67 -6.56 6.34
N ILE A 109 7.02 -6.78 5.04
CA ILE A 109 6.04 -6.70 3.95
C ILE A 109 4.89 -7.67 4.19
N LEU A 110 5.16 -8.90 4.62
CA LEU A 110 4.11 -9.89 4.93
C LEU A 110 3.22 -9.46 6.09
N LYS A 111 3.76 -8.73 7.08
CA LYS A 111 3.02 -8.27 8.25
C LYS A 111 2.12 -7.06 7.96
N MET A 112 2.60 -6.06 7.20
CA MET A 112 1.90 -4.79 7.02
C MET A 112 1.62 -4.40 5.56
N GLY A 113 2.31 -4.98 4.57
CA GLY A 113 2.18 -4.64 3.16
C GLY A 113 1.21 -5.52 2.37
N THR A 114 0.39 -6.34 3.05
CA THR A 114 -0.69 -7.11 2.44
C THR A 114 -2.02 -6.61 2.97
N LYS A 115 -3.11 -6.79 2.23
CA LYS A 115 -4.42 -6.32 2.68
C LYS A 115 -4.96 -7.03 3.92
N GLU A 116 -4.37 -8.16 4.30
CA GLU A 116 -4.67 -8.83 5.57
C GLU A 116 -4.39 -7.92 6.79
N VAL A 117 -3.52 -6.92 6.65
CA VAL A 117 -3.28 -5.90 7.68
C VAL A 117 -4.58 -5.20 8.11
N LEU A 118 -5.51 -4.97 7.20
CA LEU A 118 -6.80 -4.33 7.49
C LEU A 118 -7.63 -5.15 8.49
N VAL A 119 -7.53 -6.48 8.44
CA VAL A 119 -8.21 -7.39 9.37
C VAL A 119 -7.44 -7.47 10.68
N ARG A 120 -6.11 -7.52 10.64
CA ARG A 120 -5.27 -7.59 11.85
C ARG A 120 -5.37 -6.33 12.71
N THR A 121 -5.57 -5.17 12.07
CA THR A 121 -5.66 -3.86 12.73
C THR A 121 -7.09 -3.32 12.85
N ARG A 122 -8.11 -4.16 12.60
CA ARG A 122 -9.53 -3.74 12.59
C ARG A 122 -10.03 -3.17 13.91
N ASP A 123 -9.40 -3.57 15.02
CA ASP A 123 -9.76 -3.11 16.36
C ASP A 123 -9.01 -1.84 16.80
N LEU A 124 -8.13 -1.30 15.94
CA LEU A 124 -7.49 0.00 16.14
C LEU A 124 -8.44 1.14 15.74
N PRO A 125 -8.21 2.39 16.20
CA PRO A 125 -9.10 3.52 15.92
C PRO A 125 -9.36 3.83 14.44
N TRP A 126 -8.46 3.42 13.55
CA TRP A 126 -8.63 3.51 12.09
C TRP A 126 -9.34 2.31 11.46
N GLY A 127 -9.64 1.30 12.27
CA GLY A 127 -10.16 0.03 11.79
C GLY A 127 -11.64 0.10 11.44
N THR A 128 -12.10 -0.96 10.82
CA THR A 128 -13.51 -1.16 10.48
C THR A 128 -13.90 -2.62 10.67
N ASP A 129 -15.16 -2.95 10.45
CA ASP A 129 -15.69 -4.33 10.39
C ASP A 129 -15.07 -5.09 9.20
N ALA A 130 -13.74 -5.33 9.26
CA ALA A 130 -12.98 -6.04 8.25
C ALA A 130 -12.93 -7.55 8.54
N HIS A 131 -13.07 -8.35 7.49
CA HIS A 131 -13.07 -9.82 7.55
C HIS A 131 -12.14 -10.42 6.52
N LEU A 132 -11.67 -11.65 6.80
CA LEU A 132 -10.79 -12.39 5.92
C LEU A 132 -11.47 -13.67 5.45
N TYR A 133 -11.50 -13.86 4.14
CA TYR A 133 -11.90 -15.12 3.51
C TYR A 133 -10.65 -15.82 2.98
N ARG A 134 -10.36 -17.01 3.49
CA ARG A 134 -9.25 -17.85 3.02
C ARG A 134 -9.67 -18.86 1.95
N THR A 135 -10.97 -19.04 1.73
CA THR A 135 -11.51 -19.96 0.73
C THR A 135 -12.85 -19.42 0.18
N SER A 136 -13.17 -19.78 -1.06
CA SER A 136 -14.49 -19.52 -1.64
C SER A 136 -15.63 -20.13 -0.80
N ARG A 137 -15.39 -21.28 -0.14
CA ARG A 137 -16.36 -21.91 0.76
C ARG A 137 -16.68 -21.02 1.97
N GLN A 138 -15.63 -20.44 2.58
CA GLN A 138 -15.82 -19.49 3.69
C GLN A 138 -16.58 -18.25 3.22
N MET A 139 -16.19 -17.68 2.07
CA MET A 139 -16.87 -16.52 1.48
C MET A 139 -18.37 -16.81 1.22
N ARG A 140 -18.70 -17.99 0.66
CA ARG A 140 -20.12 -18.43 0.45
C ARG A 140 -20.92 -18.47 1.73
N LYS A 141 -20.29 -18.84 2.85
CA LYS A 141 -20.97 -18.94 4.14
C LYS A 141 -21.17 -17.58 4.79
N GLU A 142 -20.19 -16.67 4.66
CA GLU A 142 -20.12 -15.50 5.51
C GLU A 142 -20.49 -14.18 4.80
N LEU A 143 -20.17 -14.00 3.51
CA LEU A 143 -20.52 -12.78 2.78
C LEU A 143 -22.03 -12.50 2.73
N PRO A 144 -22.93 -13.52 2.54
CA PRO A 144 -24.38 -13.28 2.57
C PRO A 144 -24.86 -12.65 3.88
N LEU A 145 -24.28 -13.04 5.01
CA LEU A 145 -24.65 -12.50 6.34
C LEU A 145 -24.33 -11.01 6.44
N ARG A 146 -23.19 -10.60 5.88
CA ARG A 146 -22.74 -9.20 5.90
C ARG A 146 -23.53 -8.33 4.92
N LEU A 147 -23.84 -8.85 3.75
CA LEU A 147 -24.73 -8.16 2.80
C LEU A 147 -26.14 -8.01 3.33
N GLY A 148 -26.64 -9.03 4.06
CA GLY A 148 -27.95 -8.99 4.75
C GLY A 148 -28.04 -7.92 5.82
N ALA A 149 -26.92 -7.43 6.37
CA ALA A 149 -26.89 -6.27 7.25
C ALA A 149 -27.11 -4.93 6.52
N GLY A 150 -27.24 -4.94 5.18
CA GLY A 150 -27.72 -3.82 4.36
C GLY A 150 -26.65 -2.85 3.86
N ALA A 151 -25.39 -3.01 4.27
CA ALA A 151 -24.28 -2.15 3.82
C ALA A 151 -23.57 -2.75 2.59
N ALA A 152 -23.16 -1.90 1.65
CA ALA A 152 -22.28 -2.30 0.58
C ALA A 152 -20.89 -2.70 1.15
N ARG A 153 -20.27 -3.72 0.55
CA ARG A 153 -18.96 -4.23 0.94
C ARG A 153 -17.93 -3.99 -0.15
N VAL A 154 -16.66 -3.88 0.23
CA VAL A 154 -15.53 -3.85 -0.70
C VAL A 154 -14.66 -5.07 -0.43
N LEU A 155 -14.58 -5.93 -1.44
CA LEU A 155 -13.74 -7.12 -1.42
C LEU A 155 -12.42 -6.82 -2.11
N LYS A 156 -11.30 -7.21 -1.51
CA LYS A 156 -9.95 -6.94 -2.02
C LYS A 156 -9.14 -8.23 -2.01
N GLN A 157 -8.53 -8.59 -3.13
CA GLN A 157 -7.50 -9.64 -3.10
C GLN A 157 -6.33 -9.22 -2.20
N ASN A 158 -5.67 -10.17 -1.55
CA ASN A 158 -4.64 -9.89 -0.53
C ASN A 158 -3.44 -9.14 -1.10
N ARG A 159 -3.01 -9.46 -2.31
CA ARG A 159 -1.93 -8.80 -3.04
C ARG A 159 -2.43 -8.35 -4.40
N GLY A 160 -2.13 -7.14 -4.79
CA GLY A 160 -2.53 -6.56 -6.08
C GLY A 160 -2.31 -5.06 -6.08
N ASN A 161 -2.26 -4.49 -7.27
CA ASN A 161 -2.11 -3.07 -7.53
C ASN A 161 -3.17 -2.58 -8.53
N GLY A 162 -3.29 -1.27 -8.69
CA GLY A 162 -4.12 -0.65 -9.72
C GLY A 162 -5.62 -0.99 -9.67
N GLY A 163 -6.15 -1.42 -8.52
CA GLY A 163 -7.56 -1.80 -8.37
C GLY A 163 -7.89 -3.23 -8.84
N ASN A 164 -6.90 -3.99 -9.31
CA ASN A 164 -7.12 -5.38 -9.69
C ASN A 164 -7.55 -6.22 -8.48
N GLY A 165 -8.62 -7.03 -8.65
CA GLY A 165 -9.20 -7.84 -7.58
C GLY A 165 -9.83 -7.03 -6.45
N VAL A 166 -10.22 -5.77 -6.71
CA VAL A 166 -10.99 -4.92 -5.79
C VAL A 166 -12.40 -4.75 -6.33
N TRP A 167 -13.39 -5.17 -5.57
CA TRP A 167 -14.79 -5.21 -5.96
C TRP A 167 -15.67 -4.53 -4.93
N LYS A 168 -16.54 -3.62 -5.35
CA LYS A 168 -17.71 -3.22 -4.56
C LYS A 168 -18.82 -4.21 -4.84
N VAL A 169 -19.53 -4.66 -3.80
CA VAL A 169 -20.70 -5.51 -3.89
C VAL A 169 -21.78 -5.01 -2.95
N GLU A 170 -23.01 -4.96 -3.45
CA GLU A 170 -24.21 -4.57 -2.69
C GLU A 170 -25.42 -5.37 -3.19
N LEU A 171 -26.47 -5.49 -2.36
CA LEU A 171 -27.70 -6.10 -2.80
C LEU A 171 -28.33 -5.26 -3.93
N ALA A 172 -28.73 -5.91 -5.02
CA ALA A 172 -29.53 -5.26 -6.06
C ALA A 172 -30.92 -4.98 -5.48
N ARG A 173 -31.27 -3.69 -5.39
CA ARG A 173 -32.62 -3.27 -4.95
C ARG A 173 -33.47 -3.00 -6.18
N ALA A 174 -34.75 -3.39 -6.15
CA ALA A 174 -35.70 -2.97 -7.16
C ALA A 174 -35.77 -1.44 -7.18
N GLU A 175 -35.74 -0.83 -8.37
CA GLU A 175 -35.91 0.61 -8.52
C GLU A 175 -37.25 1.03 -7.88
N GLY A 176 -37.18 1.97 -6.92
CA GLY A 176 -38.35 2.54 -6.25
C GLY A 176 -38.74 1.95 -4.89
N GLY A 177 -37.99 0.96 -4.36
CA GLY A 177 -38.19 0.46 -3.02
C GLY A 177 -37.73 1.46 -1.96
N ALA A 178 -38.67 2.00 -1.18
CA ALA A 178 -38.42 2.87 -0.05
C ALA A 178 -37.63 2.13 1.06
N PRO A 179 -36.87 2.85 1.90
CA PRO A 179 -36.05 2.26 2.98
C PRO A 179 -36.86 1.78 4.18
N GLU A 180 -38.06 1.19 3.97
CA GLU A 180 -38.96 0.82 5.07
C GLU A 180 -38.56 -0.42 5.86
N ASP A 181 -37.51 -1.16 5.44
CA ASP A 181 -37.05 -2.36 6.15
C ASP A 181 -35.58 -2.26 6.65
N ALA A 182 -35.10 -1.10 7.03
CA ALA A 182 -33.74 -0.90 7.55
C ALA A 182 -33.48 -1.62 8.92
N GLY A 183 -34.30 -2.49 9.36
CA GLY A 183 -34.14 -3.24 10.62
C GLY A 183 -34.36 -4.75 10.51
N LYS A 184 -34.73 -5.29 9.35
CA LYS A 184 -34.86 -6.74 9.15
C LYS A 184 -33.68 -7.26 8.35
N THR A 185 -32.84 -8.09 8.97
CA THR A 185 -31.81 -8.87 8.30
C THR A 185 -32.49 -9.77 7.28
N ALA A 186 -32.51 -9.35 6.01
CA ALA A 186 -33.06 -10.18 4.94
C ALA A 186 -32.21 -11.45 4.81
N ALA A 187 -32.83 -12.60 4.70
CA ALA A 187 -32.10 -13.82 4.38
C ALA A 187 -31.54 -13.71 2.95
N VAL A 188 -30.20 -13.58 2.85
CA VAL A 188 -29.49 -13.49 1.58
C VAL A 188 -29.09 -14.91 1.18
N GLY A 189 -29.69 -15.40 0.09
CA GLY A 189 -29.39 -16.71 -0.50
C GLY A 189 -28.36 -16.63 -1.63
N SER A 190 -27.93 -17.77 -2.11
CA SER A 190 -26.98 -17.89 -3.23
C SER A 190 -27.49 -17.30 -4.55
N ASP A 191 -28.80 -17.30 -4.74
CA ASP A 191 -29.54 -16.80 -5.91
C ASP A 191 -29.91 -15.31 -5.81
N THR A 192 -29.65 -14.67 -4.66
CA THR A 192 -29.89 -13.24 -4.46
C THR A 192 -29.12 -12.42 -5.49
N MET A 193 -29.79 -11.46 -6.11
CA MET A 193 -29.17 -10.55 -7.05
C MET A 193 -28.31 -9.53 -6.32
N VAL A 194 -27.09 -9.38 -6.76
CA VAL A 194 -26.13 -8.39 -6.28
C VAL A 194 -25.68 -7.48 -7.42
N ARG A 195 -25.39 -6.26 -7.08
CA ARG A 195 -24.74 -5.29 -7.95
C ARG A 195 -23.27 -5.25 -7.61
N VAL A 196 -22.42 -5.41 -8.61
CA VAL A 196 -20.97 -5.46 -8.45
C VAL A 196 -20.28 -4.45 -9.34
N LEU A 197 -19.20 -3.85 -8.85
CA LEU A 197 -18.37 -2.93 -9.61
C LEU A 197 -16.91 -3.19 -9.32
N HIS A 198 -16.14 -3.50 -10.38
CA HIS A 198 -14.70 -3.68 -10.27
C HIS A 198 -13.98 -2.32 -10.22
N ALA A 199 -12.92 -2.21 -9.45
CA ALA A 199 -12.17 -0.97 -9.31
C ALA A 199 -11.26 -0.65 -10.51
N LEU A 200 -11.09 -1.57 -11.45
CA LEU A 200 -10.32 -1.32 -12.67
C LEU A 200 -10.95 -0.18 -13.47
N ARG A 201 -10.08 0.66 -14.03
CA ARG A 201 -10.51 1.77 -14.86
C ARG A 201 -11.36 1.29 -16.05
N GLY A 202 -12.51 1.90 -16.24
CA GLY A 202 -13.44 1.58 -17.34
C GLY A 202 -14.38 0.41 -17.05
N SER A 203 -14.36 -0.17 -15.83
CA SER A 203 -15.33 -1.19 -15.44
C SER A 203 -16.73 -0.60 -15.34
N ALA A 204 -17.71 -1.33 -15.83
CA ALA A 204 -19.12 -1.03 -15.68
C ALA A 204 -19.69 -1.76 -14.44
N GLU A 205 -20.78 -1.22 -13.89
CA GLU A 205 -21.58 -1.88 -12.88
C GLU A 205 -22.34 -3.05 -13.53
N GLU A 206 -22.31 -4.22 -12.90
CA GLU A 206 -22.98 -5.43 -13.36
C GLU A 206 -23.96 -5.92 -12.29
N GLU A 207 -25.09 -6.50 -12.72
CA GLU A 207 -25.98 -7.25 -11.84
C GLU A 207 -25.87 -8.74 -12.15
N MET A 208 -25.70 -9.55 -11.10
CA MET A 208 -25.58 -11.00 -11.20
C MET A 208 -26.04 -11.69 -9.93
N ARG A 209 -26.11 -13.01 -9.96
CA ARG A 209 -26.39 -13.80 -8.75
C ARG A 209 -25.17 -13.80 -7.83
N LEU A 210 -25.40 -13.84 -6.53
CA LEU A 210 -24.34 -13.87 -5.53
C LEU A 210 -23.39 -15.08 -5.69
N ASP A 211 -23.94 -16.26 -6.01
CA ASP A 211 -23.13 -17.46 -6.24
C ASP A 211 -22.22 -17.34 -7.48
N GLU A 212 -22.70 -16.69 -8.53
CA GLU A 212 -21.91 -16.37 -9.73
C GLU A 212 -20.75 -15.42 -9.39
N PHE A 213 -21.04 -14.34 -8.67
CA PHE A 213 -20.03 -13.40 -8.20
C PHE A 213 -18.96 -14.08 -7.35
N ILE A 214 -19.37 -14.91 -6.37
CA ILE A 214 -18.42 -15.65 -5.53
C ILE A 214 -17.61 -16.65 -6.38
N GLY A 215 -18.23 -17.26 -7.39
CA GLY A 215 -17.53 -18.11 -8.38
C GLY A 215 -16.45 -17.33 -9.12
N ARG A 216 -16.77 -16.12 -9.60
CA ARG A 216 -15.83 -15.19 -10.25
C ARG A 216 -14.65 -14.84 -9.34
N CYS A 217 -14.87 -14.64 -8.05
CA CYS A 217 -13.82 -14.40 -7.06
C CYS A 217 -12.93 -15.62 -6.78
N GLY A 218 -13.29 -16.80 -7.27
CA GLY A 218 -12.59 -18.07 -7.04
C GLY A 218 -11.10 -18.02 -7.37
N VAL A 219 -10.71 -17.28 -8.41
CA VAL A 219 -9.32 -17.11 -8.85
C VAL A 219 -8.41 -16.49 -7.80
N TYR A 220 -8.97 -15.66 -6.90
CA TYR A 220 -8.20 -14.96 -5.85
C TYR A 220 -7.84 -15.87 -4.65
N PHE A 221 -8.33 -17.09 -4.62
CA PHE A 221 -8.00 -18.09 -3.59
C PHE A 221 -6.93 -19.10 -4.06
N SER A 222 -6.46 -18.97 -5.29
CA SER A 222 -5.36 -19.81 -5.80
C SER A 222 -4.06 -19.48 -5.07
N ASN A 223 -3.13 -20.44 -5.01
CA ASN A 223 -1.80 -20.28 -4.42
C ASN A 223 -1.84 -19.71 -2.99
N SER A 224 -2.76 -20.21 -2.15
CA SER A 224 -2.97 -19.71 -0.78
C SER A 224 -3.39 -18.25 -0.69
N GLY A 225 -3.95 -17.70 -1.77
CA GLY A 225 -4.53 -16.37 -1.81
C GLY A 225 -5.74 -16.25 -0.88
N CYS A 226 -6.10 -15.04 -0.55
CA CYS A 226 -7.28 -14.73 0.27
C CYS A 226 -7.88 -13.39 -0.15
N MET A 227 -9.09 -13.13 0.32
CA MET A 227 -9.78 -11.85 0.10
C MET A 227 -10.13 -11.19 1.42
N VAL A 228 -9.92 -9.89 1.49
CA VAL A 228 -10.35 -9.03 2.59
C VAL A 228 -11.67 -8.38 2.21
N ASP A 229 -12.59 -8.36 3.16
CA ASP A 229 -13.90 -7.74 3.07
C ASP A 229 -13.97 -6.58 4.05
N GLN A 230 -14.27 -5.37 3.55
CA GLN A 230 -14.45 -4.14 4.34
C GLN A 230 -15.79 -3.48 4.00
N PRO A 231 -16.40 -2.71 4.94
CA PRO A 231 -17.51 -1.82 4.61
C PRO A 231 -17.10 -0.80 3.54
N TYR A 232 -17.97 -0.57 2.56
CA TYR A 232 -17.80 0.54 1.64
C TYR A 232 -17.89 1.88 2.39
N GLN A 233 -16.99 2.81 2.10
CA GLN A 233 -16.98 4.14 2.69
C GLN A 233 -17.72 5.13 1.78
N PRO A 234 -18.91 5.62 2.18
CA PRO A 234 -19.71 6.52 1.34
C PRO A 234 -18.99 7.83 0.99
N ARG A 235 -18.08 8.27 1.87
CA ARG A 235 -17.27 9.48 1.66
C ARG A 235 -16.05 9.27 0.75
N LEU A 236 -16.00 8.17 0.00
CA LEU A 236 -15.01 7.97 -1.07
C LEU A 236 -15.03 9.14 -2.09
N VAL A 237 -16.16 9.82 -2.24
CA VAL A 237 -16.32 11.02 -3.07
C VAL A 237 -15.43 12.18 -2.63
N ASP A 238 -15.12 12.27 -1.33
CA ASP A 238 -14.24 13.30 -0.75
C ASP A 238 -12.76 12.99 -1.02
N GLY A 239 -12.48 11.82 -1.58
CA GLY A 239 -11.13 11.37 -1.89
C GLY A 239 -10.50 10.50 -0.82
N MET A 240 -9.19 10.37 -0.90
CA MET A 240 -8.34 9.53 -0.05
C MET A 240 -7.10 10.33 0.34
N ILE A 241 -6.71 10.25 1.59
CA ILE A 241 -5.47 10.85 2.09
C ILE A 241 -4.41 9.77 2.20
N ARG A 242 -3.35 9.93 1.43
CA ARG A 242 -2.12 9.13 1.56
C ARG A 242 -1.16 9.83 2.50
N CYS A 243 -0.80 9.17 3.57
CA CYS A 243 0.24 9.63 4.47
C CYS A 243 1.55 8.95 4.10
N TYR A 244 2.55 9.71 3.67
CA TYR A 244 3.91 9.21 3.45
C TYR A 244 4.65 9.22 4.78
N LEU A 245 5.19 8.08 5.17
CA LEU A 245 5.87 7.93 6.46
C LEU A 245 7.33 7.52 6.24
N VAL A 246 8.19 8.14 7.01
CA VAL A 246 9.58 7.74 7.19
C VAL A 246 9.68 7.12 8.57
N GLN A 247 9.86 5.79 8.61
CA GLN A 247 9.73 5.04 9.86
C GLN A 247 8.40 5.37 10.58
N GLY A 248 8.43 5.93 11.79
CA GLY A 248 7.25 6.31 12.56
C GLY A 248 6.76 7.75 12.38
N LYS A 249 7.33 8.53 11.44
CA LYS A 249 7.04 9.96 11.25
C LYS A 249 6.41 10.24 9.90
N VAL A 250 5.43 11.15 9.87
CA VAL A 250 4.79 11.60 8.63
C VAL A 250 5.70 12.63 7.95
N ALA A 251 6.18 12.28 6.76
CA ALA A 251 7.03 13.13 5.92
C ALA A 251 6.25 13.94 4.89
N GLY A 252 4.96 13.65 4.70
CA GLY A 252 4.10 14.40 3.81
C GLY A 252 2.77 13.73 3.52
N PHE A 253 1.95 14.39 2.71
CA PHE A 253 0.62 13.95 2.38
C PHE A 253 0.35 13.98 0.88
N GLY A 254 -0.51 13.07 0.42
CA GLY A 254 -1.11 13.11 -0.90
C GLY A 254 -2.64 13.08 -0.76
N HIS A 255 -3.34 14.06 -1.36
CA HIS A 255 -4.79 13.99 -1.48
C HIS A 255 -5.14 13.50 -2.89
N GLN A 256 -5.82 12.38 -2.99
CA GLN A 256 -6.19 11.74 -4.25
C GLN A 256 -7.70 11.58 -4.34
N PHE A 257 -8.30 12.18 -5.36
CA PHE A 257 -9.68 11.91 -5.71
C PHE A 257 -9.77 10.57 -6.46
N VAL A 258 -10.61 9.68 -5.95
CA VAL A 258 -10.79 8.33 -6.47
C VAL A 258 -12.07 8.28 -7.30
N ARG A 259 -12.00 7.72 -8.50
CA ARG A 259 -13.18 7.45 -9.34
C ARG A 259 -13.55 5.96 -9.36
N ALA A 260 -12.65 5.10 -8.91
CA ALA A 260 -12.92 3.68 -8.79
C ALA A 260 -14.05 3.39 -7.79
N LEU A 261 -14.84 2.37 -8.04
CA LEU A 261 -15.97 1.94 -7.20
C LEU A 261 -17.10 2.98 -7.06
N MET A 262 -17.08 4.03 -7.87
CA MET A 262 -18.14 5.02 -7.97
C MET A 262 -18.89 4.82 -9.29
N ARG A 263 -20.19 5.15 -9.30
CA ARG A 263 -20.93 5.17 -10.55
C ARG A 263 -20.26 6.13 -11.52
N PRO A 264 -20.11 5.74 -12.78
CA PRO A 264 -19.58 6.65 -13.78
C PRO A 264 -20.48 7.89 -13.88
N PRO A 265 -19.90 9.06 -14.15
CA PRO A 265 -20.71 10.26 -14.39
C PRO A 265 -21.63 10.06 -15.61
N PRO A 266 -22.77 10.74 -15.65
CA PRO A 266 -23.67 10.64 -16.78
C PRO A 266 -22.97 11.08 -18.08
N PRO A 267 -23.34 10.53 -19.25
CA PRO A 267 -22.68 10.83 -20.53
C PRO A 267 -22.58 12.32 -20.85
N GLU A 268 -23.55 13.10 -20.39
CA GLU A 268 -23.62 14.54 -20.57
C GLU A 268 -22.51 15.33 -19.86
N ALA A 269 -21.90 14.72 -18.83
CA ALA A 269 -20.80 15.34 -18.08
C ALA A 269 -19.47 15.38 -18.85
N GLY A 270 -19.41 14.71 -20.01
CA GLY A 270 -18.23 14.65 -20.86
C GLY A 270 -17.12 13.70 -20.35
N PRO A 271 -16.16 13.37 -21.21
CA PRO A 271 -15.12 12.37 -20.91
C PRO A 271 -14.18 12.79 -19.77
N GLU A 272 -13.98 14.08 -19.54
CA GLU A 272 -13.10 14.58 -18.47
C GLU A 272 -13.67 14.29 -17.07
N ALA A 273 -14.98 14.24 -16.91
CA ALA A 273 -15.62 13.91 -15.64
C ALA A 273 -15.33 12.46 -15.17
N ALA A 274 -15.00 11.57 -16.09
CA ALA A 274 -14.63 10.19 -15.79
C ALA A 274 -13.17 10.03 -15.33
N VAL A 275 -12.34 11.07 -15.47
CA VAL A 275 -10.92 11.04 -15.10
C VAL A 275 -10.75 11.66 -13.73
N ALA A 276 -10.06 10.94 -12.83
CA ALA A 276 -9.69 11.53 -11.55
C ALA A 276 -8.63 12.63 -11.76
N PRO A 277 -8.75 13.77 -11.07
CA PRO A 277 -7.71 14.79 -11.12
C PRO A 277 -6.39 14.24 -10.58
N PRO A 278 -5.25 14.86 -10.91
CA PRO A 278 -3.95 14.48 -10.38
C PRO A 278 -3.94 14.53 -8.85
N ARG A 279 -3.11 13.68 -8.24
CA ARG A 279 -2.87 13.72 -6.80
C ARG A 279 -2.22 15.04 -6.41
N LEU A 280 -2.76 15.67 -5.37
CA LEU A 280 -2.20 16.89 -4.78
C LEU A 280 -1.25 16.49 -3.67
N TYR A 281 -0.02 17.02 -3.67
CA TYR A 281 1.00 16.74 -2.66
C TYR A 281 1.16 17.92 -1.71
N TYR A 282 1.38 17.61 -0.43
CA TYR A 282 1.55 18.59 0.63
C TYR A 282 2.66 18.17 1.56
N GLY A 283 3.42 19.14 2.07
CA GLY A 283 4.39 18.92 3.13
C GLY A 283 3.74 18.47 4.45
N PRO A 284 4.56 17.98 5.39
CA PRO A 284 4.07 17.45 6.65
C PRO A 284 3.35 18.49 7.52
N GLU A 285 3.56 19.79 7.26
CA GLU A 285 2.96 20.90 8.02
C GLU A 285 1.59 21.37 7.50
N LYS A 286 0.97 20.65 6.57
CA LYS A 286 -0.35 21.00 6.01
C LYS A 286 -1.39 21.08 7.13
N PRO A 287 -2.00 22.26 7.39
CA PRO A 287 -2.84 22.48 8.58
C PRO A 287 -4.03 21.52 8.68
N GLU A 288 -4.68 21.22 7.55
CA GLU A 288 -5.86 20.36 7.50
C GLU A 288 -5.59 18.93 7.94
N PHE A 289 -4.32 18.48 7.90
CA PHE A 289 -3.93 17.10 8.22
C PHE A 289 -3.16 16.98 9.55
N GLN A 290 -3.01 18.07 10.32
CA GLN A 290 -2.25 18.03 11.57
C GLN A 290 -2.88 17.12 12.63
N ALA A 291 -4.21 17.06 12.71
CA ALA A 291 -4.89 16.14 13.61
C ALA A 291 -4.61 14.67 13.23
N LEU A 292 -4.63 14.34 11.93
CA LEU A 292 -4.29 13.00 11.44
C LEU A 292 -2.81 12.68 11.69
N ARG A 293 -1.89 13.62 11.42
CA ARG A 293 -0.47 13.46 11.71
C ARG A 293 -0.21 13.15 13.19
N ALA A 294 -0.81 13.95 14.07
CA ALA A 294 -0.61 13.80 15.51
C ALA A 294 -1.02 12.40 15.99
N VAL A 295 -2.20 11.90 15.61
CA VAL A 295 -2.66 10.57 16.03
C VAL A 295 -1.87 9.45 15.38
N LEU A 296 -1.44 9.61 14.14
CA LEU A 296 -0.58 8.63 13.46
C LEU A 296 0.74 8.45 14.22
N GLU A 297 1.44 9.55 14.51
CA GLU A 297 2.76 9.51 15.11
C GLU A 297 2.75 9.12 16.59
N SER A 298 1.75 9.58 17.35
CA SER A 298 1.72 9.38 18.80
C SER A 298 1.03 8.10 19.25
N ASP A 299 0.10 7.57 18.47
CA ASP A 299 -0.77 6.48 18.89
C ASP A 299 -0.88 5.35 17.85
N TRP A 300 -1.28 5.67 16.61
CA TRP A 300 -1.68 4.66 15.64
C TRP A 300 -0.52 3.80 15.12
N VAL A 301 0.62 4.42 14.77
CA VAL A 301 1.80 3.66 14.34
C VAL A 301 2.34 2.81 15.49
N PRO A 302 2.53 3.32 16.72
CA PRO A 302 2.91 2.49 17.86
C PRO A 302 1.92 1.34 18.17
N ALA A 303 0.61 1.59 18.04
CA ALA A 303 -0.41 0.54 18.24
C ALA A 303 -0.32 -0.53 17.15
N MET A 304 -0.16 -0.14 15.88
CA MET A 304 0.05 -1.06 14.77
C MET A 304 1.30 -1.92 14.99
N GLN A 305 2.40 -1.33 15.40
CA GLN A 305 3.64 -2.05 15.68
C GLN A 305 3.42 -3.16 16.72
N ARG A 306 2.73 -2.87 17.81
CA ARG A 306 2.39 -3.87 18.84
C ARG A 306 1.52 -5.00 18.29
N VAL A 307 0.46 -4.67 17.52
CA VAL A 307 -0.46 -5.67 16.94
C VAL A 307 0.22 -6.56 15.90
N LEU A 308 1.13 -5.97 15.13
CA LEU A 308 1.84 -6.68 14.04
C LEU A 308 3.16 -7.31 14.49
N ASP A 309 3.59 -7.07 15.74
CA ASP A 309 4.89 -7.47 16.24
C ASP A 309 6.03 -7.00 15.32
N ILE A 310 6.12 -5.67 15.16
CA ILE A 310 7.15 -4.98 14.38
C ILE A 310 7.86 -4.02 15.34
N ASP A 311 9.13 -4.21 15.56
CA ASP A 311 9.93 -3.27 16.35
C ASP A 311 10.21 -1.97 15.56
N SER A 312 10.64 -0.92 16.26
CA SER A 312 10.86 0.39 15.65
C SER A 312 11.99 0.38 14.61
N ASP A 313 13.01 -0.45 14.80
CA ASP A 313 14.13 -0.56 13.87
C ASP A 313 13.74 -1.33 12.60
N SER A 314 12.71 -2.16 12.69
CA SER A 314 12.17 -2.93 11.55
C SER A 314 11.12 -2.15 10.75
N LEU A 315 10.63 -1.00 11.25
CA LEU A 315 9.75 -0.17 10.43
C LEU A 315 10.43 0.20 9.11
N PRO A 316 9.69 0.19 7.99
CA PRO A 316 10.24 0.61 6.71
C PRO A 316 10.77 2.04 6.77
N ILE A 317 11.93 2.27 6.13
CA ILE A 317 12.46 3.64 5.99
C ILE A 317 11.48 4.52 5.23
N LEU A 318 10.80 3.96 4.24
CA LEU A 318 9.73 4.66 3.51
C LEU A 318 8.55 3.72 3.29
N TRP A 319 7.36 4.20 3.64
CA TRP A 319 6.09 3.51 3.40
C TRP A 319 4.94 4.52 3.33
N ASP A 320 3.77 4.11 2.88
CA ASP A 320 2.60 4.96 2.97
C ASP A 320 1.37 4.21 3.50
N ALA A 321 0.47 4.97 4.12
CA ALA A 321 -0.83 4.52 4.56
C ALA A 321 -1.93 5.37 3.90
N ASP A 322 -2.88 4.69 3.26
CA ASP A 322 -4.01 5.30 2.59
C ASP A 322 -5.24 5.30 3.49
N PHE A 323 -5.80 6.47 3.73
CA PHE A 323 -6.99 6.66 4.55
C PHE A 323 -8.15 7.19 3.73
N LEU A 324 -9.30 6.54 3.84
CA LEU A 324 -10.58 7.08 3.40
C LEU A 324 -11.20 7.92 4.52
N TYR A 325 -12.01 8.90 4.14
CA TYR A 325 -12.83 9.61 5.11
C TYR A 325 -13.94 8.68 5.64
N GLY A 326 -13.94 8.48 6.96
CA GLY A 326 -15.01 7.81 7.69
C GLY A 326 -16.19 8.74 7.99
N PRO A 327 -17.17 8.30 8.76
CA PRO A 327 -18.25 9.16 9.25
C PRO A 327 -17.67 10.36 10.01
N LYS A 328 -18.33 11.51 9.90
CA LYS A 328 -17.95 12.66 10.76
C LYS A 328 -18.33 12.38 12.20
N THR A 329 -17.55 12.94 13.13
CA THR A 329 -17.90 12.95 14.56
C THR A 329 -19.15 13.81 14.80
N GLU A 330 -19.71 13.75 15.99
CA GLU A 330 -20.81 14.62 16.42
C GLU A 330 -20.44 16.11 16.33
N SER A 331 -19.19 16.44 16.54
CA SER A 331 -18.65 17.82 16.40
C SER A 331 -18.39 18.22 14.94
N GLY A 332 -18.63 17.33 13.96
CA GLY A 332 -18.38 17.57 12.54
C GLY A 332 -16.94 17.35 12.09
N ALA A 333 -16.04 16.89 12.96
CA ALA A 333 -14.67 16.56 12.60
C ALA A 333 -14.59 15.31 11.72
N ASP A 334 -13.56 15.25 10.88
CA ASP A 334 -13.31 14.09 10.04
C ASP A 334 -12.75 12.92 10.86
N THR A 335 -13.19 11.72 10.53
CA THR A 335 -12.56 10.46 10.94
C THR A 335 -11.91 9.79 9.74
N TYR A 336 -10.99 8.87 10.00
CA TYR A 336 -10.19 8.24 8.96
C TYR A 336 -10.24 6.72 9.10
N VAL A 337 -10.39 6.04 7.97
CA VAL A 337 -10.47 4.59 7.87
C VAL A 337 -9.31 4.09 7.03
N LEU A 338 -8.51 3.19 7.56
CA LEU A 338 -7.40 2.60 6.83
C LEU A 338 -7.92 1.80 5.63
N CYS A 339 -7.41 2.13 4.46
CA CYS A 339 -7.75 1.51 3.19
C CYS A 339 -6.66 0.58 2.67
N GLU A 340 -5.40 0.96 2.83
CA GLU A 340 -4.23 0.24 2.33
C GLU A 340 -2.96 0.71 3.04
N ILE A 341 -1.96 -0.17 3.13
CA ILE A 341 -0.58 0.16 3.47
C ILE A 341 0.32 -0.32 2.34
N ASN A 342 1.18 0.56 1.83
CA ASN A 342 2.16 0.26 0.80
C ASN A 342 3.56 0.34 1.39
N VAL A 343 4.36 -0.71 1.19
CA VAL A 343 5.72 -0.83 1.75
C VAL A 343 6.74 -1.38 0.74
N SER A 344 6.32 -1.64 -0.49
CA SER A 344 7.16 -2.35 -1.47
C SER A 344 7.73 -1.46 -2.56
N SER A 345 6.99 -0.41 -2.96
CA SER A 345 7.36 0.44 -4.11
C SER A 345 6.88 1.88 -3.91
N VAL A 346 7.13 2.42 -2.72
CA VAL A 346 6.74 3.78 -2.36
C VAL A 346 7.82 4.76 -2.79
N SER A 347 7.46 5.76 -3.58
CA SER A 347 8.35 6.86 -3.94
C SER A 347 8.28 7.97 -2.90
N PRO A 348 9.40 8.66 -2.58
CA PRO A 348 9.41 9.72 -1.58
C PRO A 348 8.73 10.98 -2.12
N PHE A 349 7.51 11.22 -1.65
CA PHE A 349 6.71 12.42 -1.92
C PHE A 349 6.16 12.99 -0.61
N PRO A 350 5.96 14.30 -0.54
CA PRO A 350 6.47 15.35 -1.44
C PRO A 350 7.99 15.43 -1.44
N LYS A 351 8.58 16.43 -2.09
CA LYS A 351 10.06 16.56 -2.22
C LYS A 351 10.77 16.62 -0.87
N GLU A 352 10.14 17.18 0.14
CA GLU A 352 10.65 17.27 1.52
C GLU A 352 10.94 15.88 2.12
N ALA A 353 10.15 14.87 1.76
CA ALA A 353 10.35 13.50 2.22
C ALA A 353 11.68 12.88 1.76
N VAL A 354 12.28 13.37 0.68
CA VAL A 354 13.57 12.87 0.16
C VAL A 354 14.69 13.03 1.19
N GLU A 355 14.77 14.20 1.82
CA GLU A 355 15.80 14.49 2.82
C GLU A 355 15.62 13.63 4.08
N GLU A 356 14.37 13.45 4.53
CA GLU A 356 14.04 12.60 5.68
C GLU A 356 14.34 11.12 5.40
N VAL A 357 14.04 10.63 4.19
CA VAL A 357 14.39 9.26 3.77
C VAL A 357 15.89 9.05 3.75
N ALA A 358 16.66 10.02 3.22
CA ALA A 358 18.12 9.94 3.21
C ALA A 358 18.70 9.92 4.63
N GLU A 359 18.20 10.76 5.52
CA GLU A 359 18.63 10.81 6.92
C GLU A 359 18.31 9.50 7.66
N ALA A 360 17.12 8.97 7.51
CA ALA A 360 16.71 7.71 8.11
C ALA A 360 17.53 6.52 7.57
N ALA A 361 17.86 6.51 6.26
CA ALA A 361 18.69 5.49 5.66
C ALA A 361 20.12 5.52 6.23
N VAL A 362 20.73 6.70 6.37
CA VAL A 362 22.04 6.88 6.97
C VAL A 362 22.04 6.46 8.44
N THR A 363 21.07 6.92 9.22
CA THR A 363 20.95 6.57 10.63
C THR A 363 20.79 5.06 10.83
N SER A 364 19.94 4.41 10.03
CA SER A 364 19.73 2.97 10.08
C SER A 364 20.95 2.16 9.67
N MET A 365 21.74 2.66 8.72
CA MET A 365 23.01 2.06 8.30
C MET A 365 24.05 2.12 9.43
N LEU A 366 24.22 3.29 10.07
CA LEU A 366 25.23 3.51 11.11
C LEU A 366 24.88 2.80 12.43
N ALA A 367 23.62 2.67 12.79
CA ALA A 367 23.21 1.98 14.01
C ALA A 367 23.67 0.52 14.04
N LYS A 368 23.76 -0.12 12.89
CA LYS A 368 24.22 -1.50 12.75
C LYS A 368 25.72 -1.67 12.98
N ASP A 369 26.54 -0.70 12.56
CA ASP A 369 28.00 -0.76 12.77
C ASP A 369 28.35 -0.81 14.26
N GLN A 370 27.56 -0.18 15.11
CA GLN A 370 27.72 -0.22 16.55
C GLN A 370 27.43 -1.62 17.14
N THR A 371 26.41 -2.32 16.60
CA THR A 371 26.07 -3.69 17.06
C THR A 371 27.08 -4.75 16.61
N ARG A 372 27.79 -4.53 15.50
CA ARG A 372 28.85 -5.43 15.01
C ARG A 372 30.19 -5.27 15.77
N ARG A 373 30.40 -4.15 16.46
CA ARG A 373 31.63 -3.83 17.20
C ARG A 373 31.56 -4.21 18.68
N GLN A 374 30.39 -4.64 19.15
CA GLN A 374 30.17 -5.23 20.49
C GLN A 374 30.12 -6.77 20.40
#